data_4a962e5bb65d14a45ecca76f044482c6
#
_entry.id   4a962e5bb65d14a45ecca76f044482c6
#
_cell.length_a   1.000
_cell.length_b   1.000
_cell.length_c   1.000
_cell.angle_alpha   90.00
_cell.angle_beta   90.00
_cell.angle_gamma   90.00
#
_symmetry.space_group_name_H-M   'P 1'
#
loop_
_entity.id
_entity.type
_entity.pdbx_description
1 polymer ?
#
loop_
_entity_poly.entity_id
_entity_poly.type
_entity_poly.pdbx_seq_one_letter_code
_entity_poly.pdbx_strand_id
1 'polypeptide(L)'
;MWTQRAGVDIIKHSEGSDPAAVVFDAVKAGIARDADVIICDTAGRLHNKKNLMDELKKIARIVNNNAPDSRVETLLVLDATTGQNAVNQARQFNEVADITGIILTKLDGTAKGGIIISITDDLQVPVKLVTVGEKIDDIQPFSARDFVEALFE
;
A
#
# COMPACT_ATOMS: atom_id res chain seq x y z
N MET A 1 14.67 11.98 -3.59
CA MET A 1 14.68 11.78 -5.04
C MET A 1 13.28 11.75 -5.65
N TRP A 2 12.34 10.87 -5.24
CA TRP A 2 10.95 10.87 -5.74
C TRP A 2 10.15 12.09 -5.28
N THR A 3 10.22 12.45 -4.00
CA THR A 3 9.55 13.64 -3.44
C THR A 3 9.98 14.94 -4.14
N GLN A 4 11.25 15.07 -4.50
CA GLN A 4 11.74 16.22 -5.27
C GLN A 4 11.15 16.28 -6.69
N ARG A 5 10.96 15.10 -7.34
CA ARG A 5 10.32 15.02 -8.66
C ARG A 5 8.84 15.32 -8.60
N ALA A 6 8.18 14.89 -7.54
CA ALA A 6 6.75 15.13 -7.30
C ALA A 6 6.47 16.53 -6.73
N GLY A 7 7.50 17.26 -6.29
CA GLY A 7 7.33 18.61 -5.71
C GLY A 7 6.61 18.60 -4.36
N VAL A 8 6.73 17.51 -3.60
CA VAL A 8 6.03 17.34 -2.32
C VAL A 8 7.02 17.33 -1.14
N ASP A 9 6.54 17.79 0.01
CA ASP A 9 7.28 17.73 1.27
C ASP A 9 7.53 16.30 1.73
N ILE A 10 8.61 16.09 2.48
CA ILE A 10 8.93 14.81 3.11
C ILE A 10 9.19 15.00 4.60
N ILE A 11 8.60 14.12 5.40
CA ILE A 11 8.94 13.94 6.81
C ILE A 11 9.69 12.62 6.92
N LYS A 12 10.90 12.67 7.44
CA LYS A 12 11.76 11.49 7.65
C LYS A 12 12.63 11.69 8.88
N HIS A 13 12.97 10.58 9.53
CA HIS A 13 13.95 10.56 10.61
C HIS A 13 15.24 9.85 10.17
N SER A 14 16.22 9.78 11.08
CA SER A 14 17.45 9.03 10.87
C SER A 14 17.17 7.52 10.82
N GLU A 15 18.07 6.79 10.18
CA GLU A 15 17.99 5.33 10.11
C GLU A 15 17.92 4.72 11.53
N GLY A 16 17.04 3.73 11.71
CA GLY A 16 16.78 3.08 12.99
C GLY A 16 15.77 3.79 13.89
N SER A 17 15.19 4.91 13.47
CA SER A 17 14.10 5.55 14.20
C SER A 17 12.83 4.68 14.21
N ASP A 18 12.00 4.84 15.24
CA ASP A 18 10.68 4.20 15.34
C ASP A 18 9.75 4.70 14.21
N PRO A 19 9.30 3.83 13.30
CA PRO A 19 8.43 4.23 12.17
C PRO A 19 7.14 4.90 12.63
N ALA A 20 6.60 4.47 13.77
CA ALA A 20 5.39 5.04 14.33
C ALA A 20 5.60 6.50 14.79
N ALA A 21 6.80 6.85 15.27
CA ALA A 21 7.14 8.23 15.60
C ALA A 21 7.23 9.11 14.34
N VAL A 22 7.78 8.57 13.25
CA VAL A 22 7.83 9.28 11.95
C VAL A 22 6.43 9.57 11.44
N VAL A 23 5.53 8.58 11.49
CA VAL A 23 4.13 8.75 11.07
C VAL A 23 3.40 9.77 11.96
N PHE A 24 3.63 9.74 13.28
CA PHE A 24 3.08 10.74 14.19
C PHE A 24 3.47 12.16 13.78
N ASP A 25 4.76 12.39 13.55
CA ASP A 25 5.28 13.69 13.16
C ASP A 25 4.76 14.10 11.75
N ALA A 26 4.65 13.15 10.83
CA ALA A 26 4.10 13.39 9.50
C ALA A 26 2.62 13.82 9.55
N VAL A 27 1.81 13.15 10.36
CA VAL A 27 0.39 13.52 10.56
C VAL A 27 0.27 14.90 11.19
N LYS A 28 1.05 15.18 12.24
CA LYS A 28 1.04 16.52 12.88
C LYS A 28 1.49 17.62 11.93
N ALA A 29 2.55 17.38 11.17
CA ALA A 29 3.05 18.36 10.19
C ALA A 29 2.06 18.56 9.03
N GLY A 30 1.43 17.50 8.54
CA GLY A 30 0.43 17.57 7.48
C GLY A 30 -0.78 18.40 7.91
N ILE A 31 -1.34 18.14 9.09
CA ILE A 31 -2.45 18.92 9.65
C ILE A 31 -2.04 20.40 9.82
N ALA A 32 -0.87 20.67 10.38
CA ALA A 32 -0.39 22.04 10.60
C ALA A 32 -0.15 22.82 9.28
N ARG A 33 0.07 22.12 8.18
CA ARG A 33 0.29 22.69 6.83
C ARG A 33 -0.96 22.69 5.96
N ASP A 34 -2.09 22.24 6.50
CA ASP A 34 -3.36 22.07 5.77
C ASP A 34 -3.20 21.21 4.51
N ALA A 35 -2.49 20.11 4.65
CA ALA A 35 -2.22 19.19 3.54
C ALA A 35 -3.47 18.38 3.19
N ASP A 36 -3.84 18.34 1.92
CA ASP A 36 -4.99 17.56 1.42
C ASP A 36 -4.76 16.06 1.54
N VAL A 37 -3.52 15.60 1.37
CA VAL A 37 -3.14 14.18 1.36
C VAL A 37 -1.83 13.96 2.10
N ILE A 38 -1.78 12.94 2.95
CA ILE A 38 -0.57 12.44 3.61
C ILE A 38 -0.36 11.00 3.17
N ILE A 39 0.80 10.70 2.57
CA ILE A 39 1.17 9.35 2.16
C ILE A 39 2.23 8.82 3.14
N CYS A 40 1.92 7.71 3.81
CA CYS A 40 2.82 7.02 4.71
C CYS A 40 3.36 5.75 4.03
N ASP A 41 4.63 5.76 3.64
CA ASP A 41 5.31 4.57 3.12
C ASP A 41 5.84 3.72 4.28
N THR A 42 5.47 2.45 4.33
CA THR A 42 5.82 1.54 5.43
C THR A 42 6.78 0.45 4.95
N ALA A 43 7.56 -0.11 5.90
CA ALA A 43 8.40 -1.26 5.59
C ALA A 43 7.54 -2.47 5.16
N GLY A 44 7.86 -3.06 4.02
CA GLY A 44 7.17 -4.26 3.47
C GLY A 44 7.95 -5.56 3.65
N ARG A 45 9.09 -5.55 4.35
CA ARG A 45 9.98 -6.72 4.43
C ARG A 45 9.53 -7.69 5.54
N LEU A 46 9.03 -8.85 5.13
CA LEU A 46 8.56 -9.94 6.01
C LEU A 46 9.65 -10.70 6.79
N HIS A 47 10.92 -10.28 6.75
CA HIS A 47 12.02 -10.98 7.41
C HIS A 47 11.85 -11.12 8.94
N ASN A 48 11.07 -10.22 9.56
CA ASN A 48 10.66 -10.33 10.96
C ASN A 48 9.16 -10.05 11.08
N LYS A 49 8.37 -11.03 10.67
CA LYS A 49 6.92 -10.95 10.52
C LYS A 49 6.19 -10.37 11.74
N LYS A 50 6.53 -10.85 12.94
CA LYS A 50 5.86 -10.41 14.18
C LYS A 50 6.09 -8.93 14.45
N ASN A 51 7.33 -8.47 14.35
CA ASN A 51 7.69 -7.08 14.60
C ASN A 51 7.02 -6.15 13.57
N LEU A 52 6.95 -6.56 12.29
CA LEU A 52 6.28 -5.78 11.26
C LEU A 52 4.78 -5.64 11.53
N MET A 53 4.11 -6.71 11.94
CA MET A 53 2.68 -6.67 12.25
C MET A 53 2.38 -5.80 13.48
N ASP A 54 3.21 -5.86 14.51
CA ASP A 54 3.08 -5.01 15.69
C ASP A 54 3.35 -3.53 15.36
N GLU A 55 4.30 -3.26 14.47
CA GLU A 55 4.59 -1.91 13.95
C GLU A 55 3.42 -1.34 13.16
N LEU A 56 2.84 -2.11 12.24
CA LEU A 56 1.68 -1.68 11.46
C LEU A 56 0.46 -1.38 12.34
N LYS A 57 0.18 -2.22 13.35
CA LYS A 57 -0.86 -1.94 14.35
C LYS A 57 -0.62 -0.62 15.09
N LYS A 58 0.63 -0.35 15.46
CA LYS A 58 1.02 0.88 16.13
C LYS A 58 0.81 2.09 15.23
N ILE A 59 1.20 2.00 13.95
CA ILE A 59 1.00 3.03 12.94
C ILE A 59 -0.51 3.32 12.76
N ALA A 60 -1.32 2.30 12.52
CA ALA A 60 -2.77 2.45 12.35
C ALA A 60 -3.41 3.16 13.55
N ARG A 61 -3.03 2.76 14.78
CA ARG A 61 -3.50 3.42 16.00
C ARG A 61 -3.10 4.89 16.09
N ILE A 62 -1.88 5.22 15.68
CA ILE A 62 -1.39 6.62 15.67
C ILE A 62 -2.20 7.46 14.69
N VAL A 63 -2.42 6.98 13.48
CA VAL A 63 -3.21 7.68 12.47
C VAL A 63 -4.63 7.92 12.99
N ASN A 64 -5.33 6.89 13.45
CA ASN A 64 -6.69 7.01 13.94
C ASN A 64 -6.83 7.98 15.14
N ASN A 65 -5.87 7.99 16.04
CA ASN A 65 -5.91 8.86 17.22
C ASN A 65 -5.56 10.32 16.91
N ASN A 66 -4.77 10.60 15.88
CA ASN A 66 -4.28 11.95 15.59
C ASN A 66 -4.96 12.62 14.40
N ALA A 67 -5.68 11.85 13.59
CA ALA A 67 -6.46 12.33 12.45
C ALA A 67 -7.83 11.64 12.37
N PRO A 68 -8.66 11.71 13.45
CA PRO A 68 -9.92 10.95 13.53
C PRO A 68 -10.95 11.33 12.47
N ASP A 69 -10.90 12.56 11.98
CA ASP A 69 -11.82 13.07 10.95
C ASP A 69 -11.30 12.87 9.53
N SER A 70 -10.11 12.29 9.37
CA SER A 70 -9.51 12.04 8.06
C SER A 70 -9.99 10.72 7.48
N ARG A 71 -10.22 10.70 6.16
CA ARG A 71 -10.41 9.44 5.45
C ARG A 71 -9.08 8.69 5.35
N VAL A 72 -9.02 7.52 5.97
CA VAL A 72 -7.84 6.65 5.92
C VAL A 72 -8.02 5.58 4.84
N GLU A 73 -7.01 5.44 3.99
CA GLU A 73 -6.90 4.39 3.00
C GLU A 73 -5.64 3.56 3.28
N THR A 74 -5.81 2.26 3.47
CA THR A 74 -4.70 1.32 3.65
C THR A 74 -4.55 0.50 2.38
N LEU A 75 -3.50 0.80 1.61
CA LEU A 75 -3.26 0.18 0.32
C LEU A 75 -2.18 -0.90 0.45
N LEU A 76 -2.54 -2.14 0.15
CA LEU A 76 -1.60 -3.25 0.09
C LEU A 76 -0.98 -3.32 -1.31
N VAL A 77 0.35 -3.21 -1.38
CA VAL A 77 1.09 -3.37 -2.64
C VAL A 77 1.52 -4.82 -2.81
N LEU A 78 1.07 -5.46 -3.88
CA LEU A 78 1.37 -6.86 -4.21
C LEU A 78 2.06 -6.97 -5.56
N ASP A 79 3.04 -7.85 -5.63
CA ASP A 79 3.72 -8.21 -6.87
C ASP A 79 2.96 -9.37 -7.53
N ALA A 80 2.43 -9.16 -8.75
CA ALA A 80 1.66 -10.15 -9.51
C ALA A 80 2.45 -11.44 -9.81
N THR A 81 3.79 -11.38 -9.75
CA THR A 81 4.65 -12.53 -10.03
C THR A 81 4.74 -13.54 -8.89
N THR A 82 4.35 -13.16 -7.67
CA THR A 82 4.55 -13.98 -6.46
C THR A 82 3.57 -15.14 -6.29
N GLY A 83 2.50 -15.18 -7.09
CA GLY A 83 1.53 -16.28 -7.08
C GLY A 83 0.86 -16.49 -5.71
N GLN A 84 0.69 -17.73 -5.26
CA GLN A 84 -0.01 -18.09 -4.01
C GLN A 84 0.59 -17.46 -2.75
N ASN A 85 1.86 -17.09 -2.76
CA ASN A 85 2.46 -16.37 -1.64
C ASN A 85 1.83 -15.00 -1.42
N ALA A 86 1.35 -14.33 -2.50
CA ALA A 86 0.65 -13.06 -2.38
C ALA A 86 -0.68 -13.19 -1.61
N VAL A 87 -1.43 -14.28 -1.81
CA VAL A 87 -2.69 -14.54 -1.07
C VAL A 87 -2.41 -14.65 0.43
N ASN A 88 -1.42 -15.46 0.81
CA ASN A 88 -1.05 -15.65 2.21
C ASN A 88 -0.55 -14.35 2.85
N GLN A 89 0.21 -13.55 2.12
CA GLN A 89 0.64 -12.23 2.58
C GLN A 89 -0.55 -11.30 2.78
N ALA A 90 -1.44 -11.24 1.81
CA ALA A 90 -2.60 -10.37 1.85
C ALA A 90 -3.51 -10.67 3.05
N ARG A 91 -3.78 -11.95 3.35
CA ARG A 91 -4.53 -12.35 4.55
C ARG A 91 -3.89 -11.83 5.83
N GLN A 92 -2.58 -12.03 5.97
CA GLN A 92 -1.84 -11.64 7.17
C GLN A 92 -1.82 -10.13 7.38
N PHE A 93 -1.66 -9.37 6.32
CA PHE A 93 -1.72 -7.89 6.40
C PHE A 93 -3.14 -7.43 6.73
N ASN A 94 -4.16 -8.07 6.17
CA ASN A 94 -5.56 -7.70 6.43
C ASN A 94 -5.99 -7.94 7.88
N GLU A 95 -5.40 -8.93 8.57
CA GLU A 95 -5.64 -9.18 10.00
C GLU A 95 -5.20 -8.02 10.92
N VAL A 96 -4.32 -7.14 10.45
CA VAL A 96 -3.66 -6.13 11.30
C VAL A 96 -3.80 -4.70 10.82
N ALA A 97 -4.15 -4.47 9.56
CA ALA A 97 -4.05 -3.16 8.92
C ALA A 97 -5.32 -2.69 8.22
N ASP A 98 -6.46 -3.38 8.36
CA ASP A 98 -7.75 -3.00 7.74
C ASP A 98 -7.57 -2.51 6.29
N ILE A 99 -7.12 -3.40 5.41
CA ILE A 99 -6.80 -3.06 4.02
C ILE A 99 -8.06 -2.58 3.30
N THR A 100 -7.99 -1.41 2.67
CA THR A 100 -9.10 -0.80 1.94
C THR A 100 -8.94 -0.86 0.43
N GLY A 101 -7.77 -1.27 -0.05
CA GLY A 101 -7.48 -1.40 -1.47
C GLY A 101 -6.17 -2.11 -1.76
N ILE A 102 -6.05 -2.60 -2.98
CA ILE A 102 -4.86 -3.31 -3.47
C ILE A 102 -4.26 -2.50 -4.62
N ILE A 103 -2.93 -2.41 -4.63
CA ILE A 103 -2.12 -1.98 -5.77
C ILE A 103 -1.40 -3.21 -6.30
N LEU A 104 -1.64 -3.57 -7.56
CA LEU A 104 -1.00 -4.71 -8.19
C LEU A 104 0.16 -4.24 -9.07
N THR A 105 1.35 -4.73 -8.80
CA THR A 105 2.56 -4.36 -9.57
C THR A 105 3.02 -5.47 -10.48
N LYS A 106 3.82 -5.12 -11.50
CA LYS A 106 4.44 -6.04 -12.48
C LYS A 106 3.43 -6.85 -13.29
N LEU A 107 2.33 -6.23 -13.67
CA LEU A 107 1.29 -6.88 -14.45
C LEU A 107 1.73 -7.15 -15.90
N ASP A 108 2.69 -6.38 -16.40
CA ASP A 108 3.27 -6.45 -17.75
C ASP A 108 4.08 -7.72 -18.04
N GLY A 109 4.48 -8.45 -17.02
CA GLY A 109 5.41 -9.58 -17.14
C GLY A 109 4.81 -10.98 -16.98
N THR A 110 3.49 -11.15 -16.76
CA THR A 110 3.03 -12.46 -16.29
C THR A 110 1.62 -12.88 -16.71
N ALA A 111 1.52 -14.12 -17.19
CA ALA A 111 0.27 -14.92 -17.20
C ALA A 111 -0.31 -15.18 -15.78
N LYS A 112 0.30 -14.64 -14.72
CA LYS A 112 -0.07 -14.90 -13.31
C LYS A 112 -1.01 -13.86 -12.71
N GLY A 113 -1.41 -12.84 -13.47
CA GLY A 113 -2.38 -11.83 -13.01
C GLY A 113 -3.68 -12.42 -12.44
N GLY A 114 -4.05 -13.63 -12.85
CA GLY A 114 -5.22 -14.35 -12.33
C GLY A 114 -5.24 -14.59 -10.82
N ILE A 115 -4.08 -14.51 -10.13
CA ILE A 115 -4.01 -14.60 -8.67
C ILE A 115 -4.80 -13.49 -7.98
N ILE A 116 -4.98 -12.33 -8.64
CA ILE A 116 -5.74 -11.22 -8.09
C ILE A 116 -7.22 -11.59 -7.87
N ILE A 117 -7.77 -12.45 -8.72
CA ILE A 117 -9.15 -12.92 -8.57
C ILE A 117 -9.31 -13.65 -7.25
N SER A 118 -8.36 -14.55 -6.92
CA SER A 118 -8.37 -15.27 -5.63
C SER A 118 -8.18 -14.32 -4.45
N ILE A 119 -7.34 -13.31 -4.56
CA ILE A 119 -7.09 -12.34 -3.49
C ILE A 119 -8.31 -11.46 -3.25
N THR A 120 -8.92 -10.92 -4.30
CA THR A 120 -10.11 -10.07 -4.18
C THR A 120 -11.32 -10.84 -3.68
N ASP A 121 -11.49 -12.10 -4.09
CA ASP A 121 -12.55 -12.97 -3.61
C ASP A 121 -12.38 -13.30 -2.12
N ASP A 122 -11.16 -13.61 -1.70
CA ASP A 122 -10.82 -13.98 -0.34
C ASP A 122 -10.90 -12.80 0.65
N LEU A 123 -10.38 -11.64 0.27
CA LEU A 123 -10.33 -10.47 1.14
C LEU A 123 -11.53 -9.54 1.00
N GLN A 124 -12.32 -9.66 -0.06
CA GLN A 124 -13.40 -8.72 -0.43
C GLN A 124 -12.92 -7.26 -0.51
N VAL A 125 -11.67 -7.07 -0.92
CA VAL A 125 -10.99 -5.76 -1.05
C VAL A 125 -10.76 -5.44 -2.53
N PRO A 126 -11.13 -4.23 -3.01
CA PRO A 126 -10.98 -3.88 -4.41
C PRO A 126 -9.51 -3.66 -4.81
N VAL A 127 -9.15 -4.06 -6.02
CA VAL A 127 -7.95 -3.53 -6.68
C VAL A 127 -8.25 -2.11 -7.13
N LYS A 128 -7.41 -1.16 -6.75
CA LYS A 128 -7.57 0.25 -7.09
C LYS A 128 -6.64 0.70 -8.20
N LEU A 129 -5.39 0.25 -8.13
CA LEU A 129 -4.34 0.67 -9.06
C LEU A 129 -3.55 -0.54 -9.56
N VAL A 130 -3.01 -0.42 -10.75
CA VAL A 130 -2.05 -1.38 -11.33
C VAL A 130 -0.83 -0.64 -11.86
N THR A 131 0.32 -1.32 -11.87
CA THR A 131 1.49 -0.82 -12.59
C THR A 131 1.91 -1.80 -13.68
N VAL A 132 2.22 -1.22 -14.84
CA VAL A 132 2.66 -1.94 -16.06
C VAL A 132 4.11 -1.58 -16.42
N GLY A 133 4.89 -1.16 -15.44
CA GLY A 133 6.29 -0.77 -15.58
C GLY A 133 6.81 -0.10 -14.31
N GLU A 134 7.98 0.55 -14.39
CA GLU A 134 8.68 1.15 -13.26
C GLU A 134 8.74 2.69 -13.29
N LYS A 135 8.14 3.32 -14.30
CA LYS A 135 8.13 4.78 -14.42
C LYS A 135 6.94 5.38 -13.65
N ILE A 136 7.00 6.69 -13.41
CA ILE A 136 5.96 7.41 -12.68
C ILE A 136 4.60 7.37 -13.41
N ASP A 137 4.62 7.28 -14.73
CA ASP A 137 3.43 7.26 -15.58
C ASP A 137 2.91 5.84 -15.85
N ASP A 138 3.60 4.81 -15.33
CA ASP A 138 3.23 3.40 -15.52
C ASP A 138 2.20 2.91 -14.49
N ILE A 139 1.71 3.79 -13.63
CA ILE A 139 0.61 3.52 -12.68
C ILE A 139 -0.72 4.02 -13.26
N GLN A 140 -1.75 3.19 -13.18
CA GLN A 140 -3.07 3.52 -13.69
C GLN A 140 -4.20 2.94 -12.83
N PRO A 141 -5.42 3.50 -12.88
CA PRO A 141 -6.59 2.89 -12.25
C PRO A 141 -6.82 1.48 -12.79
N PHE A 142 -7.23 0.57 -11.91
CA PHE A 142 -7.58 -0.79 -12.31
C PHE A 142 -8.93 -0.81 -13.03
N SER A 143 -8.97 -1.44 -14.20
CA SER A 143 -10.18 -1.77 -14.94
C SER A 143 -10.39 -3.29 -14.92
N ALA A 144 -11.42 -3.75 -14.23
CA ALA A 144 -11.74 -5.18 -14.16
C ALA A 144 -12.08 -5.76 -15.56
N ARG A 145 -12.71 -4.95 -16.42
CA ARG A 145 -13.04 -5.34 -17.77
C ARG A 145 -11.79 -5.57 -18.61
N ASP A 146 -10.91 -4.58 -18.68
CA ASP A 146 -9.68 -4.67 -19.49
C ASP A 146 -8.77 -5.78 -18.98
N PHE A 147 -8.74 -5.97 -17.65
CA PHE A 147 -7.99 -7.06 -17.03
C PHE A 147 -8.51 -8.44 -17.44
N VAL A 148 -9.84 -8.64 -17.44
CA VAL A 148 -10.44 -9.92 -17.85
C VAL A 148 -10.23 -10.14 -19.36
N GLU A 149 -10.42 -9.13 -20.20
CA GLU A 149 -10.15 -9.22 -21.63
C GLU A 149 -8.69 -9.66 -21.88
N ALA A 150 -7.71 -9.04 -21.22
CA ALA A 150 -6.29 -9.39 -21.35
C ALA A 150 -5.91 -10.77 -20.79
N LEU A 151 -6.74 -11.39 -19.94
CA LEU A 151 -6.49 -12.74 -19.43
C LEU A 151 -6.86 -13.85 -20.43
N PHE A 152 -7.74 -13.55 -21.38
CA PHE A 152 -8.29 -14.54 -22.32
C PHE A 152 -7.85 -14.30 -23.77
N GLU A 153 -7.04 -13.28 -24.03
CA GLU A 153 -6.30 -13.10 -25.29
C GLU A 153 -4.98 -13.90 -25.29
#